data_d47f7d5a4cfe3bbb75a8a3f3b63cfbdd
#
_entry.id   d47f7d5a4cfe3bbb75a8a3f3b63cfbdd
#
_cell.length_a   1.000
_cell.length_b   1.000
_cell.length_c   1.000
_cell.angle_alpha   90.00
_cell.angle_beta   90.00
_cell.angle_gamma   90.00
#
_symmetry.space_group_name_H-M   'P 1'
#
loop_
_entity.id
_entity.type
_entity.pdbx_description
1 polymer ?
#
loop_
_entity_poly.entity_id
_entity_poly.type
_entity_poly.pdbx_seq_one_letter_code
_entity_poly.pdbx_strand_id
1 'polypeptide(L)'
;MDRRAFGLGALATLSLSACGSAGPRFLTYNGPEVTSIVVNKGARKMYLLHHEQILREYDVELGFAPSGTKVKRGDGRTPEGTYLIDRRNPRSRYHLSLGISYPNSQDIAKAKAMGFDPGGDIFIHGQPNLRKEFKRAKKTPDWTAGCIAVKNEEIEEIYAMVNEGTLITVRP
;
A
#
# COMPACT_ATOMS: atom_id res chain seq x y z
N MET A 1 -48.43 60.45 5.04
CA MET A 1 -48.41 59.31 4.11
C MET A 1 -47.00 58.76 4.12
N ASP A 2 -46.73 57.79 5.02
CA ASP A 2 -45.38 57.24 5.27
C ASP A 2 -45.18 55.97 4.47
N ARG A 3 -44.13 55.94 3.64
CA ARG A 3 -43.70 54.75 2.95
C ARG A 3 -42.43 54.20 3.66
N ARG A 4 -42.63 53.20 4.48
CA ARG A 4 -41.54 52.41 5.07
C ARG A 4 -41.06 51.38 4.06
N ALA A 5 -39.79 51.50 3.59
CA ALA A 5 -39.12 50.52 2.77
C ALA A 5 -38.49 49.44 3.71
N PHE A 6 -38.93 48.18 3.54
CA PHE A 6 -38.34 47.04 4.19
C PHE A 6 -37.16 46.56 3.31
N GLY A 7 -35.92 46.70 3.82
CA GLY A 7 -34.73 46.08 3.21
C GLY A 7 -34.64 44.61 3.59
N LEU A 8 -34.77 43.72 2.61
CA LEU A 8 -34.41 42.30 2.76
C LEU A 8 -32.89 42.17 2.73
N GLY A 9 -32.31 41.86 3.88
CA GLY A 9 -30.92 41.44 3.97
C GLY A 9 -30.78 39.96 3.57
N ALA A 10 -30.14 39.69 2.46
CA ALA A 10 -29.76 38.34 2.04
C ALA A 10 -28.56 37.87 2.87
N LEU A 11 -28.77 36.90 3.78
CA LEU A 11 -27.66 36.17 4.40
C LEU A 11 -27.07 35.20 3.41
N ALA A 12 -25.87 35.52 2.91
CA ALA A 12 -25.05 34.56 2.14
C ALA A 12 -24.38 33.59 3.11
N THR A 13 -24.86 32.35 3.18
CA THR A 13 -24.18 31.25 3.89
C THR A 13 -22.99 30.79 3.07
N LEU A 14 -21.77 31.15 3.49
CA LEU A 14 -20.54 30.56 2.97
C LEU A 14 -20.43 29.11 3.48
N SER A 15 -20.69 28.16 2.61
CA SER A 15 -20.39 26.75 2.85
C SER A 15 -18.87 26.55 2.74
N LEU A 16 -18.17 26.43 3.87
CA LEU A 16 -16.78 25.97 3.88
C LEU A 16 -16.77 24.48 3.52
N SER A 17 -16.47 24.16 2.25
CA SER A 17 -16.10 22.80 1.86
C SER A 17 -14.76 22.46 2.47
N ALA A 18 -14.78 21.75 3.60
CA ALA A 18 -13.58 21.15 4.18
C ALA A 18 -13.07 20.05 3.24
N CYS A 19 -12.07 20.34 2.41
CA CYS A 19 -11.27 19.33 1.72
C CYS A 19 -10.37 18.59 2.72
N GLY A 20 -10.97 17.82 3.63
CA GLY A 20 -10.27 16.82 4.39
C GLY A 20 -10.03 15.61 3.49
N SER A 21 -8.81 15.09 3.42
CA SER A 21 -8.57 13.76 2.83
C SER A 21 -9.43 12.75 3.60
N ALA A 22 -10.39 12.13 2.91
CA ALA A 22 -11.18 11.08 3.50
C ALA A 22 -10.24 9.97 3.99
N GLY A 23 -10.46 9.49 5.24
CA GLY A 23 -9.72 8.35 5.78
C GLY A 23 -9.98 7.07 4.96
N PRO A 24 -9.30 5.95 5.32
CA PRO A 24 -9.46 4.70 4.58
C PRO A 24 -10.89 4.18 4.66
N ARG A 25 -11.38 3.66 3.54
CA ARG A 25 -12.68 2.97 3.46
C ARG A 25 -12.46 1.48 3.66
N PHE A 26 -13.28 0.86 4.48
CA PHE A 26 -13.30 -0.58 4.69
C PHE A 26 -14.38 -1.19 3.80
N LEU A 27 -13.95 -1.77 2.68
CA LEU A 27 -14.84 -2.40 1.72
C LEU A 27 -15.18 -3.83 2.16
N THR A 28 -16.32 -4.35 1.68
CA THR A 28 -16.69 -5.76 1.81
C THR A 28 -16.46 -6.44 0.46
N TYR A 29 -15.86 -7.62 0.49
CA TYR A 29 -15.64 -8.45 -0.69
C TYR A 29 -16.37 -9.78 -0.55
N ASN A 30 -17.20 -10.13 -1.54
CA ASN A 30 -18.00 -11.36 -1.58
C ASN A 30 -17.69 -12.22 -2.82
N GLY A 31 -16.55 -12.00 -3.45
CA GLY A 31 -16.10 -12.78 -4.60
C GLY A 31 -15.29 -14.02 -4.22
N PRO A 32 -14.66 -14.69 -5.21
CA PRO A 32 -13.78 -15.84 -4.96
C PRO A 32 -12.61 -15.49 -4.03
N GLU A 33 -12.24 -16.40 -3.14
CA GLU A 33 -11.12 -16.23 -2.22
C GLU A 33 -9.81 -15.95 -2.97
N VAL A 34 -9.02 -15.01 -2.48
CA VAL A 34 -7.64 -14.80 -2.95
C VAL A 34 -6.74 -15.88 -2.32
N THR A 35 -6.35 -16.86 -3.12
CA THR A 35 -5.49 -17.97 -2.67
C THR A 35 -4.00 -17.62 -2.72
N SER A 36 -3.61 -16.69 -3.58
CA SER A 36 -2.22 -16.22 -3.68
C SER A 36 -2.09 -14.84 -4.30
N ILE A 37 -0.94 -14.21 -4.02
CA ILE A 37 -0.49 -12.95 -4.60
C ILE A 37 0.81 -13.20 -5.35
N VAL A 38 0.94 -12.66 -6.56
CA VAL A 38 2.19 -12.67 -7.33
C VAL A 38 2.60 -11.24 -7.63
N VAL A 39 3.84 -10.90 -7.30
CA VAL A 39 4.45 -9.62 -7.64
C VAL A 39 5.61 -9.84 -8.61
N ASN A 40 5.53 -9.24 -9.80
CA ASN A 40 6.59 -9.22 -10.80
C ASN A 40 7.30 -7.87 -10.72
N LYS A 41 8.46 -7.83 -10.09
CA LYS A 41 9.20 -6.58 -9.85
C LYS A 41 9.62 -5.89 -11.14
N GLY A 42 10.12 -6.67 -12.10
CA GLY A 42 10.54 -6.15 -13.41
C GLY A 42 9.40 -5.48 -14.18
N ALA A 43 8.19 -6.06 -14.12
CA ALA A 43 7.00 -5.53 -14.76
C ALA A 43 6.28 -4.45 -13.93
N ARG A 44 6.64 -4.26 -12.67
CA ARG A 44 5.89 -3.40 -11.71
C ARG A 44 4.41 -3.79 -11.63
N LYS A 45 4.13 -5.11 -11.60
CA LYS A 45 2.77 -5.64 -11.55
C LYS A 45 2.57 -6.53 -10.34
N MET A 46 1.39 -6.44 -9.76
CA MET A 46 0.91 -7.34 -8.70
C MET A 46 -0.43 -7.93 -9.11
N TYR A 47 -0.58 -9.23 -8.90
CA TYR A 47 -1.78 -10.00 -9.24
C TYR A 47 -2.35 -10.65 -7.99
N LEU A 48 -3.66 -10.56 -7.80
CA LEU A 48 -4.41 -11.37 -6.85
C LEU A 48 -5.05 -12.54 -7.61
N LEU A 49 -4.82 -13.77 -7.13
CA LEU A 49 -5.26 -14.97 -7.81
C LEU A 49 -6.20 -15.80 -6.94
N HIS A 50 -7.19 -16.41 -7.61
CA HIS A 50 -7.92 -17.56 -7.10
C HIS A 50 -7.40 -18.80 -7.85
N HIS A 51 -6.55 -19.60 -7.22
CA HIS A 51 -5.76 -20.65 -7.87
C HIS A 51 -4.97 -20.09 -9.07
N GLU A 52 -5.31 -20.47 -10.29
CA GLU A 52 -4.65 -20.00 -11.53
C GLU A 52 -5.35 -18.79 -12.17
N GLN A 53 -6.55 -18.42 -11.68
CA GLN A 53 -7.34 -17.32 -12.22
C GLN A 53 -6.91 -15.99 -11.64
N ILE A 54 -6.56 -15.03 -12.49
CA ILE A 54 -6.31 -13.65 -12.07
C ILE A 54 -7.65 -12.97 -11.74
N LEU A 55 -7.82 -12.58 -10.50
CA LEU A 55 -8.97 -11.79 -10.03
C LEU A 55 -8.75 -10.31 -10.22
N ARG A 56 -7.51 -9.84 -9.94
CA ARG A 56 -7.12 -8.42 -10.02
C ARG A 56 -5.67 -8.28 -10.46
N GLU A 57 -5.40 -7.15 -11.09
CA GLU A 57 -4.06 -6.70 -11.46
C GLU A 57 -3.87 -5.24 -11.03
N TYR A 58 -2.69 -4.92 -10.48
CA TYR A 58 -2.34 -3.58 -10.02
C TYR A 58 -0.95 -3.19 -10.50
N ASP A 59 -0.76 -1.92 -10.80
CA ASP A 59 0.56 -1.32 -10.92
C ASP A 59 1.14 -1.10 -9.52
N VAL A 60 2.43 -1.40 -9.34
CA VAL A 60 3.09 -1.24 -8.06
C VAL A 60 4.34 -0.39 -8.17
N GLU A 61 4.67 0.30 -7.08
CA GLU A 61 5.96 0.91 -6.86
C GLU A 61 6.73 0.17 -5.77
N LEU A 62 8.02 0.10 -5.90
CA LEU A 62 8.90 -0.74 -5.09
C LEU A 62 9.86 0.11 -4.24
N GLY A 63 10.85 -0.55 -3.66
CA GLY A 63 11.95 0.11 -3.00
C GLY A 63 12.86 0.85 -3.99
N PHE A 64 13.53 1.91 -3.53
CA PHE A 64 14.35 2.82 -4.35
C PHE A 64 15.55 2.14 -5.04
N ALA A 65 15.85 0.90 -4.71
CA ALA A 65 16.82 0.03 -5.38
C ALA A 65 16.11 -1.25 -5.88
N PRO A 66 15.25 -1.16 -6.93
CA PRO A 66 14.29 -2.20 -7.25
C PRO A 66 14.91 -3.51 -7.77
N SER A 67 16.13 -3.49 -8.25
CA SER A 67 16.81 -4.67 -8.83
C SER A 67 17.43 -5.56 -7.75
N GLY A 68 17.22 -6.87 -7.89
CA GLY A 68 17.72 -7.89 -6.97
C GLY A 68 16.97 -7.97 -5.65
N THR A 69 17.22 -9.03 -4.90
CA THR A 69 16.53 -9.29 -3.63
C THR A 69 17.09 -8.44 -2.49
N LYS A 70 16.25 -8.16 -1.51
CA LYS A 70 16.65 -7.56 -0.24
C LYS A 70 17.60 -8.48 0.53
N VAL A 71 18.68 -7.89 1.09
CA VAL A 71 19.69 -8.61 1.85
C VAL A 71 19.92 -8.00 3.21
N LYS A 72 19.81 -6.66 3.32
CA LYS A 72 20.10 -5.94 4.57
C LYS A 72 19.14 -4.78 4.82
N ARG A 73 19.03 -4.39 6.08
CA ARG A 73 18.28 -3.18 6.49
C ARG A 73 18.79 -1.96 5.72
N GLY A 74 17.88 -1.19 5.17
CA GLY A 74 18.18 0.07 4.50
C GLY A 74 18.75 -0.04 3.07
N ASP A 75 18.80 -1.24 2.47
CA ASP A 75 19.28 -1.42 1.09
C ASP A 75 18.31 -0.95 0.01
N GLY A 76 17.11 -0.55 0.40
CA GLY A 76 16.09 -0.05 -0.53
C GLY A 76 15.51 -1.11 -1.47
N ARG A 77 15.75 -2.38 -1.22
CA ARG A 77 15.29 -3.49 -2.05
C ARG A 77 14.01 -4.11 -1.50
N THR A 78 13.15 -4.55 -2.40
CA THR A 78 12.01 -5.42 -2.07
C THR A 78 12.49 -6.87 -2.11
N PRO A 79 12.18 -7.70 -1.08
CA PRO A 79 12.63 -9.08 -1.05
C PRO A 79 12.01 -9.90 -2.19
N GLU A 80 12.77 -10.86 -2.71
CA GLU A 80 12.30 -11.87 -3.67
C GLU A 80 12.20 -13.20 -2.95
N GLY A 81 11.13 -13.93 -3.23
CA GLY A 81 10.84 -15.19 -2.56
C GLY A 81 9.35 -15.37 -2.31
N THR A 82 9.03 -16.41 -1.53
CA THR A 82 7.66 -16.71 -1.13
C THR A 82 7.50 -16.49 0.37
N TYR A 83 6.47 -15.74 0.71
CA TYR A 83 6.11 -15.29 2.06
C TYR A 83 4.63 -15.48 2.32
N LEU A 84 4.17 -15.08 3.48
CA LEU A 84 2.75 -15.00 3.86
C LEU A 84 2.37 -13.56 4.14
N ILE A 85 1.13 -13.22 3.93
CA ILE A 85 0.53 -12.05 4.55
C ILE A 85 0.36 -12.38 6.04
N ASP A 86 1.07 -11.69 6.92
CA ASP A 86 1.18 -12.04 8.34
C ASP A 86 0.41 -11.11 9.27
N ARG A 87 0.02 -9.94 8.79
CA ARG A 87 -0.72 -8.95 9.59
C ARG A 87 -1.47 -7.93 8.75
N ARG A 88 -2.53 -7.40 9.33
CA ARG A 88 -3.36 -6.33 8.75
C ARG A 88 -3.25 -5.07 9.62
N ASN A 89 -2.95 -3.92 9.02
CA ASN A 89 -2.82 -2.67 9.77
C ASN A 89 -3.80 -1.60 9.25
N PRO A 90 -4.94 -1.41 9.94
CA PRO A 90 -5.93 -0.39 9.59
C PRO A 90 -5.50 1.04 9.97
N ARG A 91 -4.43 1.19 10.77
CA ARG A 91 -3.90 2.48 11.23
C ARG A 91 -2.53 2.76 10.63
N SER A 92 -2.35 2.40 9.37
CA SER A 92 -1.10 2.61 8.65
C SER A 92 -0.82 4.10 8.42
N ARG A 93 0.46 4.49 8.46
CA ARG A 93 0.93 5.80 8.00
C ARG A 93 0.78 5.98 6.48
N TYR A 94 0.47 4.90 5.78
CA TYR A 94 0.31 4.80 4.33
C TYR A 94 -1.10 4.30 3.98
N HIS A 95 -2.12 4.94 4.52
CA HIS A 95 -3.54 4.64 4.32
C HIS A 95 -3.96 3.32 4.99
N LEU A 96 -3.79 2.19 4.33
CA LEU A 96 -3.92 0.83 4.87
C LEU A 96 -2.65 0.04 4.53
N SER A 97 -2.36 -1.04 5.27
CA SER A 97 -1.27 -1.93 4.91
C SER A 97 -1.47 -3.38 5.33
N LEU A 98 -0.88 -4.29 4.53
CA LEU A 98 -0.77 -5.72 4.79
C LEU A 98 0.71 -6.06 4.95
N GLY A 99 1.09 -6.69 6.06
CA GLY A 99 2.45 -7.11 6.34
C GLY A 99 2.80 -8.38 5.60
N ILE A 100 4.07 -8.49 5.20
CA ILE A 100 4.66 -9.66 4.57
C ILE A 100 5.62 -10.31 5.58
N SER A 101 5.62 -11.63 5.71
CA SER A 101 6.41 -12.40 6.67
C SER A 101 7.92 -12.43 6.36
N TYR A 102 8.45 -11.33 5.81
CA TYR A 102 9.88 -11.10 5.65
C TYR A 102 10.48 -10.53 6.94
N PRO A 103 11.67 -10.98 7.39
CA PRO A 103 12.51 -12.04 6.82
C PRO A 103 12.06 -13.44 7.28
N ASN A 104 12.11 -14.43 6.37
CA ASN A 104 11.98 -15.83 6.73
C ASN A 104 13.33 -16.40 7.22
N SER A 105 13.38 -17.70 7.61
CA SER A 105 14.60 -18.33 8.13
C SER A 105 15.76 -18.32 7.13
N GLN A 106 15.49 -18.41 5.83
CA GLN A 106 16.51 -18.39 4.78
C GLN A 106 17.09 -16.98 4.62
N ASP A 107 16.25 -15.96 4.65
CA ASP A 107 16.67 -14.54 4.59
C ASP A 107 17.57 -14.21 5.80
N ILE A 108 17.19 -14.65 6.98
CA ILE A 108 17.97 -14.47 8.22
C ILE A 108 19.32 -15.16 8.10
N ALA A 109 19.34 -16.42 7.67
CA ALA A 109 20.58 -17.18 7.53
C ALA A 109 21.53 -16.54 6.52
N LYS A 110 21.00 -16.10 5.36
CA LYS A 110 21.76 -15.44 4.31
C LYS A 110 22.34 -14.11 4.79
N ALA A 111 21.53 -13.26 5.42
CA ALA A 111 21.99 -11.98 5.94
C ALA A 111 23.06 -12.16 7.03
N LYS A 112 22.87 -13.12 7.95
CA LYS A 112 23.85 -13.45 9.01
C LYS A 112 25.17 -13.93 8.44
N ALA A 113 25.16 -14.81 7.42
CA ALA A 113 26.38 -15.29 6.75
C ALA A 113 27.18 -14.15 6.11
N MET A 114 26.51 -13.05 5.74
CA MET A 114 27.11 -11.86 5.14
C MET A 114 27.41 -10.76 6.20
N GLY A 115 27.17 -11.01 7.49
CA GLY A 115 27.37 -10.03 8.56
C GLY A 115 26.37 -8.91 8.61
N PHE A 116 25.13 -9.09 8.07
CA PHE A 116 24.11 -8.06 8.00
C PHE A 116 22.87 -8.38 8.87
N ASP A 117 22.17 -7.31 9.27
CA ASP A 117 20.80 -7.35 9.73
C ASP A 117 19.86 -7.34 8.52
N PRO A 118 19.02 -8.35 8.28
CA PRO A 118 18.13 -8.40 7.13
C PRO A 118 17.11 -7.26 7.12
N GLY A 119 16.81 -6.66 8.26
CA GLY A 119 15.71 -5.74 8.45
C GLY A 119 14.38 -6.48 8.58
N GLY A 120 13.31 -5.82 8.18
CA GLY A 120 11.93 -6.32 8.27
C GLY A 120 10.95 -5.24 7.89
N ASP A 121 9.70 -5.37 8.35
CA ASP A 121 8.64 -4.40 8.13
C ASP A 121 8.37 -4.11 6.64
N ILE A 122 8.28 -5.16 5.86
CA ILE A 122 7.86 -5.11 4.46
C ILE A 122 6.34 -5.25 4.39
N PHE A 123 5.72 -4.31 3.67
CA PHE A 123 4.26 -4.23 3.54
C PHE A 123 3.84 -4.02 2.08
N ILE A 124 2.61 -4.44 1.77
CA ILE A 124 1.82 -3.86 0.69
C ILE A 124 1.04 -2.70 1.32
N HIS A 125 1.10 -1.48 0.77
CA HIS A 125 0.48 -0.31 1.38
C HIS A 125 0.04 0.74 0.36
N GLY A 126 -0.84 1.65 0.79
CA GLY A 126 -1.26 2.80 0.00
C GLY A 126 -0.24 3.95 0.01
N GLN A 127 -0.72 5.14 -0.28
CA GLN A 127 0.10 6.35 -0.35
C GLN A 127 0.31 6.98 1.04
N PRO A 128 1.37 7.79 1.22
CA PRO A 128 1.62 8.47 2.48
C PRO A 128 0.46 9.37 2.91
N ASN A 129 0.08 9.31 4.19
CA ASN A 129 -0.95 10.19 4.76
C ASN A 129 -0.48 11.64 4.88
N LEU A 130 0.82 11.87 5.07
CA LEU A 130 1.38 13.20 5.17
C LEU A 130 1.52 13.83 3.79
N ARG A 131 0.90 15.00 3.60
CA ARG A 131 0.88 15.72 2.32
C ARG A 131 2.29 15.97 1.72
N LYS A 132 3.29 16.23 2.56
CA LYS A 132 4.68 16.42 2.10
C LYS A 132 5.27 15.15 1.53
N GLU A 133 5.08 14.03 2.23
CA GLU A 133 5.56 12.70 1.79
C GLU A 133 4.83 12.23 0.54
N PHE A 134 3.50 12.43 0.48
CA PHE A 134 2.69 12.13 -0.71
C PHE A 134 3.15 12.90 -1.96
N LYS A 135 3.45 14.21 -1.82
CA LYS A 135 3.98 15.01 -2.93
C LYS A 135 5.35 14.52 -3.40
N ARG A 136 6.18 14.00 -2.50
CA ARG A 136 7.48 13.41 -2.83
C ARG A 136 7.29 12.07 -3.55
N ALA A 137 6.46 11.18 -3.02
CA ALA A 137 6.15 9.88 -3.60
C ALA A 137 5.68 10.01 -5.06
N LYS A 138 4.78 10.95 -5.36
CA LYS A 138 4.30 11.22 -6.73
C LYS A 138 5.37 11.65 -7.74
N LYS A 139 6.53 12.10 -7.28
CA LYS A 139 7.60 12.61 -8.15
C LYS A 139 8.74 11.62 -8.34
N THR A 140 8.77 10.56 -7.55
CA THR A 140 9.89 9.64 -7.49
C THR A 140 9.35 8.23 -7.71
N PRO A 141 9.62 7.58 -8.84
CA PRO A 141 9.26 6.18 -9.03
C PRO A 141 10.05 5.31 -8.03
N ASP A 142 9.47 4.19 -7.64
CA ASP A 142 10.06 3.24 -6.67
C ASP A 142 10.54 3.95 -5.38
N TRP A 143 9.67 4.73 -4.77
CA TRP A 143 9.97 5.67 -3.68
C TRP A 143 10.08 5.02 -2.30
N THR A 144 9.74 3.74 -2.16
CA THR A 144 9.71 3.08 -0.85
C THR A 144 11.10 2.64 -0.37
N ALA A 145 11.19 2.20 0.87
CA ALA A 145 12.43 1.63 1.43
C ALA A 145 12.50 0.09 1.29
N GLY A 146 11.63 -0.50 0.44
CA GLY A 146 11.54 -1.93 0.19
C GLY A 146 10.12 -2.49 0.22
N CYS A 147 9.13 -1.69 0.63
CA CYS A 147 7.73 -2.04 0.57
C CYS A 147 7.17 -2.02 -0.85
N ILE A 148 5.97 -2.53 -1.03
CA ILE A 148 5.20 -2.54 -2.27
C ILE A 148 4.08 -1.52 -2.12
N ALA A 149 4.13 -0.43 -2.90
CA ALA A 149 3.13 0.62 -2.83
C ALA A 149 2.15 0.54 -4.00
N VAL A 150 0.88 0.82 -3.69
CA VAL A 150 -0.24 0.92 -4.64
C VAL A 150 -1.00 2.23 -4.39
N LYS A 151 -2.05 2.51 -5.17
CA LYS A 151 -2.94 3.66 -4.89
C LYS A 151 -3.81 3.38 -3.66
N ASN A 152 -4.39 4.45 -3.09
CA ASN A 152 -5.23 4.32 -1.89
C ASN A 152 -6.49 3.49 -2.16
N GLU A 153 -7.12 3.70 -3.29
CA GLU A 153 -8.31 2.96 -3.70
C GLU A 153 -7.98 1.47 -3.93
N GLU A 154 -6.79 1.19 -4.44
CA GLU A 154 -6.32 -0.17 -4.70
C GLU A 154 -6.01 -0.91 -3.40
N ILE A 155 -5.34 -0.27 -2.42
CA ILE A 155 -5.10 -0.92 -1.12
C ILE A 155 -6.39 -1.15 -0.33
N GLU A 156 -7.43 -0.31 -0.49
CA GLU A 156 -8.74 -0.55 0.11
C GLU A 156 -9.38 -1.84 -0.44
N GLU A 157 -9.31 -2.06 -1.76
CA GLU A 157 -9.79 -3.28 -2.41
C GLU A 157 -8.94 -4.50 -1.99
N ILE A 158 -7.61 -4.40 -2.08
CA ILE A 158 -6.69 -5.46 -1.68
C ILE A 158 -6.92 -5.84 -0.20
N TYR A 159 -7.08 -4.84 0.66
CA TYR A 159 -7.35 -5.05 2.08
C TYR A 159 -8.68 -5.77 2.33
N ALA A 160 -9.71 -5.56 1.52
CA ALA A 160 -10.97 -6.28 1.61
C ALA A 160 -10.89 -7.72 1.10
N MET A 161 -10.03 -7.98 0.10
CA MET A 161 -9.93 -9.28 -0.60
C MET A 161 -8.96 -10.26 0.05
N VAL A 162 -7.87 -9.74 0.66
CA VAL A 162 -6.73 -10.55 1.11
C VAL A 162 -6.80 -10.81 2.60
N ASN A 163 -6.71 -12.07 3.00
CA ASN A 163 -6.66 -12.51 4.40
C ASN A 163 -5.23 -12.75 4.88
N GLU A 164 -5.04 -12.76 6.20
CA GLU A 164 -3.81 -13.29 6.81
C GLU A 164 -3.67 -14.78 6.47
N GLY A 165 -2.44 -15.22 6.23
CA GLY A 165 -2.13 -16.55 5.73
C GLY A 165 -2.10 -16.68 4.21
N THR A 166 -2.57 -15.67 3.44
CA THR A 166 -2.45 -15.69 1.97
C THR A 166 -0.99 -15.72 1.55
N LEU A 167 -0.64 -16.64 0.63
CA LEU A 167 0.69 -16.70 0.03
C LEU A 167 0.98 -15.50 -0.84
N ILE A 168 2.21 -14.97 -0.76
CA ILE A 168 2.73 -13.95 -1.66
C ILE A 168 4.08 -14.39 -2.23
N THR A 169 4.20 -14.43 -3.54
CA THR A 169 5.45 -14.70 -4.26
C THR A 169 5.92 -13.44 -4.96
N VAL A 170 7.11 -12.97 -4.60
CA VAL A 170 7.77 -11.82 -5.23
C VAL A 170 8.87 -12.33 -6.16
N ARG A 171 8.75 -12.01 -7.44
CA ARG A 171 9.64 -12.42 -8.53
C ARG A 171 10.46 -11.23 -9.04
N PRO A 172 11.64 -11.46 -9.62
CA PRO A 172 12.44 -10.43 -10.30
C PRO A 172 11.67 -9.61 -11.33
#